data_e3ed760c965a91bc5cda01b77a2927e7
#
_entry.id   e3ed760c965a91bc5cda01b77a2927e7
#
_cell.length_a   1.000
_cell.length_b   1.000
_cell.length_c   1.000
_cell.angle_alpha   90.00
_cell.angle_beta   90.00
_cell.angle_gamma   90.00
#
_symmetry.space_group_name_H-M   'P 1'
#
loop_
_entity.id
_entity.type
_entity.pdbx_description
1 polymer ?
#
loop_
_entity_poly.entity_id
_entity_poly.type
_entity_poly.pdbx_seq_one_letter_code
_entity_poly.pdbx_strand_id
1 'polypeptide(L)'
;MDKIRNYDIAFSGLKTGKHGFEFKINQEFFDLFGTEQEFFNPKINAKIFLDKHSTFLEFEVDVSGTVQLICDISTDEFSENIENQLKILVKFGEEYDDSNEEVITIPRKNSDFNVASLIYEAVILSIPMKKIAPSVRNNDEYQKLLDKYSPKIEENNENEMQNTDPRWEALKNLKK
;
A
#
# COMPACT_ATOMS: atom_id res chain seq x y z
N MET A 1 8.54 -8.94 -25.44
CA MET A 1 7.06 -8.99 -25.38
C MET A 1 6.67 -8.55 -23.98
N ASP A 2 5.89 -7.49 -23.87
CA ASP A 2 5.65 -6.85 -22.60
C ASP A 2 4.81 -7.75 -21.68
N LYS A 3 5.47 -8.46 -20.77
CA LYS A 3 4.81 -9.32 -19.76
C LYS A 3 3.81 -8.54 -18.92
N ILE A 4 3.95 -7.21 -18.83
CA ILE A 4 3.05 -6.33 -18.10
C ILE A 4 1.63 -6.31 -18.70
N ARG A 5 1.48 -6.58 -20.00
CA ARG A 5 0.17 -6.67 -20.67
C ARG A 5 -0.66 -7.88 -20.25
N ASN A 6 -0.07 -8.84 -19.55
CA ASN A 6 -0.82 -9.95 -18.96
C ASN A 6 -1.81 -9.50 -17.89
N TYR A 7 -1.67 -8.26 -17.42
CA TYR A 7 -2.53 -7.64 -16.41
C TYR A 7 -3.50 -6.61 -17.00
N ASP A 8 -3.69 -6.63 -18.33
CA ASP A 8 -4.70 -5.82 -19.00
C ASP A 8 -6.08 -6.46 -18.84
N ILE A 9 -7.03 -5.67 -18.36
CA ILE A 9 -8.44 -6.05 -18.27
C ILE A 9 -9.22 -5.37 -19.41
N ALA A 10 -9.62 -6.15 -20.42
CA ALA A 10 -10.40 -5.68 -21.54
C ALA A 10 -11.85 -5.44 -21.10
N PHE A 11 -12.17 -4.21 -20.73
CA PHE A 11 -13.50 -3.85 -20.24
C PHE A 11 -14.49 -3.54 -21.37
N SER A 12 -14.04 -3.21 -22.59
CA SER A 12 -14.93 -2.80 -23.71
C SER A 12 -15.94 -3.89 -24.07
N GLY A 13 -15.53 -5.16 -24.02
CA GLY A 13 -16.38 -6.31 -24.33
C GLY A 13 -17.29 -6.77 -23.18
N LEU A 14 -17.14 -6.23 -21.98
CA LEU A 14 -17.91 -6.63 -20.81
C LEU A 14 -19.26 -5.91 -20.76
N LYS A 15 -20.26 -6.59 -20.22
CA LYS A 15 -21.55 -5.96 -19.90
C LYS A 15 -21.40 -5.05 -18.67
N THR A 16 -22.32 -4.11 -18.50
CA THR A 16 -22.43 -3.33 -17.26
C THR A 16 -22.69 -4.27 -16.07
N GLY A 17 -22.01 -4.01 -14.94
CA GLY A 17 -22.10 -4.80 -13.72
C GLY A 17 -20.75 -5.37 -13.28
N LYS A 18 -20.78 -6.30 -12.34
CA LYS A 18 -19.61 -6.83 -11.64
C LYS A 18 -18.92 -7.97 -12.38
N HIS A 19 -17.60 -7.88 -12.49
CA HIS A 19 -16.74 -8.88 -13.10
C HIS A 19 -15.55 -9.14 -12.18
N GLY A 20 -15.13 -10.41 -12.05
CA GLY A 20 -14.00 -10.80 -11.21
C GLY A 20 -12.85 -11.35 -12.04
N PHE A 21 -11.64 -11.00 -11.66
CA PHE A 21 -10.39 -11.51 -12.25
C PHE A 21 -9.46 -11.92 -11.13
N GLU A 22 -8.59 -12.88 -11.39
CA GLU A 22 -7.66 -13.41 -10.41
C GLU A 22 -6.27 -13.57 -11.04
N PHE A 23 -5.24 -13.06 -10.34
CA PHE A 23 -3.86 -13.12 -10.76
C PHE A 23 -3.00 -13.71 -9.64
N LYS A 24 -2.10 -14.63 -10.02
CA LYS A 24 -1.06 -15.14 -9.13
C LYS A 24 0.19 -14.31 -9.29
N ILE A 25 0.63 -13.70 -8.21
CA ILE A 25 1.73 -12.76 -8.17
C ILE A 25 2.93 -13.44 -7.48
N ASN A 26 4.03 -13.47 -8.20
CA ASN A 26 5.32 -14.02 -7.76
C ASN A 26 6.43 -13.00 -8.00
N GLN A 27 7.69 -13.36 -7.77
CA GLN A 27 8.85 -12.48 -7.95
C GLN A 27 8.95 -11.92 -9.37
N GLU A 28 8.62 -12.72 -10.40
CA GLU A 28 8.68 -12.27 -11.80
C GLU A 28 7.77 -11.06 -12.10
N PHE A 29 6.68 -10.90 -11.35
CA PHE A 29 5.82 -9.74 -11.46
C PHE A 29 6.53 -8.46 -10.99
N PHE A 30 7.21 -8.52 -9.85
CA PHE A 30 7.92 -7.36 -9.29
C PHE A 30 9.14 -6.99 -10.14
N ASP A 31 9.80 -7.97 -10.73
CA ASP A 31 10.93 -7.75 -11.66
C ASP A 31 10.53 -6.89 -12.88
N LEU A 32 9.23 -6.87 -13.25
CA LEU A 32 8.74 -6.02 -14.36
C LEU A 32 8.83 -4.52 -14.05
N PHE A 33 8.82 -4.14 -12.77
CA PHE A 33 8.90 -2.74 -12.37
C PHE A 33 10.34 -2.24 -12.20
N GLY A 34 11.32 -3.15 -12.16
CA GLY A 34 12.74 -2.79 -12.09
C GLY A 34 13.16 -2.05 -10.82
N THR A 35 12.35 -2.14 -9.77
CA THR A 35 12.60 -1.54 -8.45
C THR A 35 13.00 -2.62 -7.45
N GLU A 36 13.91 -2.29 -6.54
CA GLU A 36 14.25 -3.18 -5.43
C GLU A 36 13.09 -3.21 -4.42
N GLN A 37 12.72 -4.42 -4.01
CA GLN A 37 11.71 -4.65 -2.98
C GLN A 37 12.40 -5.03 -1.67
N GLU A 38 11.77 -4.65 -0.55
CA GLU A 38 12.25 -5.00 0.79
C GLU A 38 11.74 -6.38 1.27
N PHE A 39 11.23 -7.19 0.35
CA PHE A 39 10.75 -8.56 0.60
C PHE A 39 11.19 -9.48 -0.54
N PHE A 40 11.10 -10.79 -0.31
CA PHE A 40 11.45 -11.81 -1.29
C PHE A 40 10.49 -13.01 -1.23
N ASN A 41 10.56 -13.87 -2.26
CA ASN A 41 9.70 -15.05 -2.40
C ASN A 41 8.19 -14.77 -2.22
N PRO A 42 7.62 -13.73 -2.87
CA PRO A 42 6.20 -13.43 -2.77
C PRO A 42 5.36 -14.58 -3.34
N LYS A 43 4.31 -14.95 -2.61
CA LYS A 43 3.28 -15.89 -3.04
C LYS A 43 1.94 -15.25 -2.74
N ILE A 44 1.48 -14.42 -3.67
CA ILE A 44 0.34 -13.53 -3.47
C ILE A 44 -0.74 -13.87 -4.48
N ASN A 45 -1.98 -13.80 -4.05
CA ASN A 45 -3.14 -13.87 -4.90
C ASN A 45 -3.79 -12.48 -4.95
N ALA A 46 -3.95 -11.92 -6.14
CA ALA A 46 -4.63 -10.66 -6.38
C ALA A 46 -5.98 -10.94 -7.03
N LYS A 47 -7.06 -10.55 -6.36
CA LYS A 47 -8.43 -10.60 -6.87
C LYS A 47 -8.86 -9.19 -7.24
N ILE A 48 -9.26 -9.02 -8.48
CA ILE A 48 -9.72 -7.73 -9.01
C ILE A 48 -11.21 -7.82 -9.29
N PHE A 49 -11.98 -6.96 -8.65
CA PHE A 49 -13.40 -6.80 -8.94
C PHE A 49 -13.59 -5.50 -9.70
N LEU A 50 -14.10 -5.64 -10.92
CA LEU A 50 -14.49 -4.51 -11.76
C LEU A 50 -16.01 -4.36 -11.70
N ASP A 51 -16.52 -3.24 -11.22
CA ASP A 51 -17.90 -2.84 -11.43
C ASP A 51 -17.96 -1.84 -12.58
N LYS A 52 -18.49 -2.30 -13.73
CA LYS A 52 -18.58 -1.50 -14.95
C LYS A 52 -19.88 -0.72 -14.97
N HIS A 53 -19.78 0.60 -14.91
CA HIS A 53 -20.89 1.54 -15.11
C HIS A 53 -20.86 2.12 -16.53
N SER A 54 -21.89 2.88 -16.88
CA SER A 54 -21.99 3.51 -18.21
C SER A 54 -21.00 4.64 -18.44
N THR A 55 -20.56 5.32 -17.38
CA THR A 55 -19.72 6.53 -17.44
C THR A 55 -18.38 6.41 -16.73
N PHE A 56 -18.17 5.38 -15.93
CA PHE A 56 -16.95 5.11 -15.19
C PHE A 56 -16.80 3.62 -14.90
N LEU A 57 -15.62 3.23 -14.41
CA LEU A 57 -15.30 1.90 -13.94
C LEU A 57 -14.87 2.01 -12.48
N GLU A 58 -15.28 1.09 -11.64
CA GLU A 58 -14.81 0.98 -10.26
C GLU A 58 -14.02 -0.32 -10.12
N PHE A 59 -12.76 -0.20 -9.72
CA PHE A 59 -11.89 -1.32 -9.45
C PHE A 59 -11.67 -1.47 -7.95
N GLU A 60 -11.86 -2.69 -7.47
CA GLU A 60 -11.50 -3.12 -6.13
C GLU A 60 -10.42 -4.20 -6.27
N VAL A 61 -9.27 -3.96 -5.68
CA VAL A 61 -8.09 -4.81 -5.75
C VAL A 61 -7.83 -5.39 -4.38
N ASP A 62 -8.08 -6.69 -4.22
CA ASP A 62 -7.81 -7.43 -2.99
C ASP A 62 -6.54 -8.25 -3.18
N VAL A 63 -5.52 -7.99 -2.38
CA VAL A 63 -4.30 -8.78 -2.37
C VAL A 63 -4.19 -9.55 -1.06
N SER A 64 -3.81 -10.83 -1.14
CA SER A 64 -3.57 -11.67 0.03
C SER A 64 -2.52 -12.72 -0.27
N GLY A 65 -1.68 -13.03 0.71
CA GLY A 65 -0.64 -14.03 0.52
C GLY A 65 0.47 -13.96 1.55
N THR A 66 1.64 -14.44 1.18
CA THR A 66 2.82 -14.48 2.03
C THR A 66 4.03 -13.90 1.33
N VAL A 67 4.86 -13.22 2.09
CA VAL A 67 6.18 -12.73 1.68
C VAL A 67 7.22 -13.15 2.72
N GLN A 68 8.48 -13.18 2.33
CA GLN A 68 9.58 -13.32 3.27
C GLN A 68 10.21 -11.95 3.53
N LEU A 69 10.43 -11.65 4.80
CA LEU A 69 11.01 -10.40 5.30
C LEU A 69 12.24 -10.70 6.14
N ILE A 70 13.12 -9.72 6.29
CA ILE A 70 14.23 -9.74 7.24
C ILE A 70 13.82 -8.93 8.47
N CYS A 71 14.00 -9.50 9.64
CA CYS A 71 13.68 -8.84 10.90
C CYS A 71 14.62 -7.66 11.16
N ASP A 72 14.05 -6.48 11.46
CA ASP A 72 14.82 -5.27 11.73
C ASP A 72 15.66 -5.35 13.02
N ILE A 73 15.33 -6.29 13.92
CA ILE A 73 15.99 -6.45 15.22
C ILE A 73 17.00 -7.59 15.21
N SER A 74 16.57 -8.81 14.80
CA SER A 74 17.41 -10.01 14.85
C SER A 74 18.12 -10.31 13.54
N THR A 75 17.77 -9.64 12.44
CA THR A 75 18.24 -9.91 11.08
C THR A 75 17.89 -11.30 10.54
N ASP A 76 17.04 -12.04 11.24
CA ASP A 76 16.55 -13.35 10.79
C ASP A 76 15.47 -13.19 9.71
N GLU A 77 15.43 -14.15 8.80
CA GLU A 77 14.36 -14.26 7.81
C GLU A 77 13.10 -14.85 8.45
N PHE A 78 11.96 -14.28 8.11
CA PHE A 78 10.67 -14.81 8.55
C PHE A 78 9.59 -14.62 7.48
N SER A 79 8.55 -15.44 7.55
CA SER A 79 7.39 -15.36 6.67
C SER A 79 6.32 -14.49 7.32
N GLU A 80 5.82 -13.51 6.56
CA GLU A 80 4.72 -12.64 6.98
C GLU A 80 3.53 -12.83 6.05
N ASN A 81 2.34 -12.88 6.64
CA ASN A 81 1.09 -12.86 5.90
C ASN A 81 0.74 -11.40 5.61
N ILE A 82 0.40 -11.14 4.37
CA ILE A 82 -0.01 -9.81 3.93
C ILE A 82 -1.43 -9.86 3.38
N GLU A 83 -2.20 -8.81 3.66
CA GLU A 83 -3.48 -8.56 3.03
C GLU A 83 -3.69 -7.05 2.90
N ASN A 84 -4.27 -6.63 1.80
CA ASN A 84 -4.65 -5.24 1.58
C ASN A 84 -5.78 -5.15 0.55
N GLN A 85 -6.54 -4.07 0.63
CA GLN A 85 -7.61 -3.76 -0.29
C GLN A 85 -7.44 -2.31 -0.78
N LEU A 86 -7.47 -2.13 -2.10
CA LEU A 86 -7.39 -0.82 -2.74
C LEU A 86 -8.63 -0.61 -3.61
N LYS A 87 -9.22 0.59 -3.58
CA LYS A 87 -10.35 0.97 -4.42
C LYS A 87 -9.99 2.16 -5.27
N ILE A 88 -10.20 2.02 -6.57
CA ILE A 88 -9.89 3.06 -7.56
C ILE A 88 -11.08 3.27 -8.48
N LEU A 89 -11.40 4.52 -8.73
CA LEU A 89 -12.40 4.93 -9.69
C LEU A 89 -11.71 5.38 -10.98
N VAL A 90 -12.07 4.73 -12.11
CA VAL A 90 -11.51 5.07 -13.42
C VAL A 90 -12.58 5.81 -14.24
N LYS A 91 -12.29 7.06 -14.58
CA LYS A 91 -13.15 7.93 -15.40
C LYS A 91 -12.66 8.01 -16.83
N PHE A 92 -13.58 8.27 -17.74
CA PHE A 92 -13.25 8.49 -19.15
C PHE A 92 -13.09 9.99 -19.45
N GLY A 93 -11.89 10.38 -19.90
CA GLY A 93 -11.53 11.75 -20.25
C GLY A 93 -10.94 11.88 -21.66
N GLU A 94 -10.22 12.95 -21.88
CA GLU A 94 -9.49 13.20 -23.14
C GLU A 94 -8.06 12.65 -23.07
N GLU A 95 -7.39 12.84 -21.94
CA GLU A 95 -6.01 12.41 -21.69
C GLU A 95 -5.92 11.51 -20.45
N TYR A 96 -4.80 10.81 -20.31
CA TYR A 96 -4.49 10.01 -19.13
C TYR A 96 -4.07 10.95 -17.98
N ASP A 97 -4.65 10.74 -16.81
CA ASP A 97 -4.32 11.49 -15.59
C ASP A 97 -4.48 10.58 -14.37
N ASP A 98 -3.41 10.41 -13.61
CA ASP A 98 -3.31 9.65 -12.36
C ASP A 98 -2.80 10.53 -11.19
N SER A 99 -2.93 11.85 -11.31
CA SER A 99 -2.53 12.78 -10.26
C SER A 99 -3.34 12.68 -8.97
N ASN A 100 -4.48 12.01 -9.02
CA ASN A 100 -5.35 11.77 -7.87
C ASN A 100 -5.26 10.30 -7.44
N GLU A 101 -5.00 10.07 -6.15
CA GLU A 101 -4.79 8.73 -5.58
C GLU A 101 -6.02 7.82 -5.68
N GLU A 102 -7.22 8.35 -5.75
CA GLU A 102 -8.48 7.59 -5.78
C GLU A 102 -9.13 7.55 -7.17
N VAL A 103 -8.71 8.43 -8.08
CA VAL A 103 -9.38 8.63 -9.38
C VAL A 103 -8.37 8.70 -10.50
N ILE A 104 -8.40 7.73 -11.38
CA ILE A 104 -7.60 7.72 -12.61
C ILE A 104 -8.48 8.11 -13.79
N THR A 105 -7.99 8.98 -14.64
CA THR A 105 -8.65 9.33 -15.90
C THR A 105 -7.98 8.62 -17.06
N ILE A 106 -8.74 7.96 -17.90
CA ILE A 106 -8.24 7.30 -19.12
C ILE A 106 -8.92 7.85 -20.37
N PRO A 107 -8.22 7.88 -21.52
CA PRO A 107 -8.82 8.27 -22.79
C PRO A 107 -10.03 7.40 -23.14
N ARG A 108 -11.08 8.04 -23.66
CA ARG A 108 -12.33 7.34 -24.08
C ARG A 108 -12.13 6.26 -25.14
N LYS A 109 -11.02 6.32 -25.89
CA LYS A 109 -10.65 5.35 -26.92
C LYS A 109 -10.06 4.05 -26.37
N ASN A 110 -9.71 4.02 -25.08
CA ASN A 110 -9.14 2.83 -24.48
C ASN A 110 -10.19 1.74 -24.37
N SER A 111 -9.79 0.52 -24.68
CA SER A 111 -10.62 -0.70 -24.62
C SER A 111 -10.29 -1.58 -23.42
N ASP A 112 -9.14 -1.32 -22.80
CA ASP A 112 -8.56 -2.08 -21.69
C ASP A 112 -7.95 -1.13 -20.65
N PHE A 113 -7.74 -1.68 -19.45
CA PHE A 113 -7.08 -0.99 -18.36
C PHE A 113 -6.08 -1.94 -17.70
N ASN A 114 -4.83 -1.51 -17.56
CA ASN A 114 -3.78 -2.30 -16.93
C ASN A 114 -3.82 -2.14 -15.41
N VAL A 115 -3.99 -3.26 -14.70
CA VAL A 115 -4.09 -3.28 -13.24
C VAL A 115 -2.76 -3.60 -12.53
N ALA A 116 -1.66 -3.76 -13.27
CA ALA A 116 -0.38 -4.14 -12.69
C ALA A 116 0.12 -3.12 -11.65
N SER A 117 0.04 -1.83 -11.95
CA SER A 117 0.43 -0.77 -11.01
C SER A 117 -0.40 -0.79 -9.73
N LEU A 118 -1.71 -1.02 -9.83
CA LEU A 118 -2.60 -1.10 -8.67
C LEU A 118 -2.29 -2.33 -7.80
N ILE A 119 -2.02 -3.47 -8.43
CA ILE A 119 -1.59 -4.69 -7.69
C ILE A 119 -0.26 -4.45 -6.99
N TYR A 120 0.71 -3.85 -7.69
CA TYR A 120 2.01 -3.51 -7.15
C TYR A 120 1.87 -2.61 -5.90
N GLU A 121 1.13 -1.52 -6.04
CA GLU A 121 0.87 -0.56 -4.96
C GLU A 121 0.18 -1.23 -3.77
N ALA A 122 -0.89 -2.01 -4.00
CA ALA A 122 -1.61 -2.71 -2.96
C ALA A 122 -0.70 -3.66 -2.16
N VAL A 123 0.25 -4.34 -2.82
CA VAL A 123 1.23 -5.20 -2.15
C VAL A 123 2.24 -4.39 -1.36
N ILE A 124 2.83 -3.36 -1.96
CA ILE A 124 3.83 -2.52 -1.25
C ILE A 124 3.23 -1.90 0.02
N LEU A 125 2.01 -1.38 -0.06
CA LEU A 125 1.30 -0.80 1.08
C LEU A 125 0.91 -1.84 2.15
N SER A 126 0.89 -3.14 1.82
CA SER A 126 0.62 -4.20 2.78
C SER A 126 1.84 -4.60 3.62
N ILE A 127 3.05 -4.21 3.20
CA ILE A 127 4.28 -4.53 3.92
C ILE A 127 4.39 -3.65 5.17
N PRO A 128 4.57 -4.24 6.36
CA PRO A 128 4.68 -3.48 7.59
C PRO A 128 5.96 -2.62 7.60
N MET A 129 5.85 -1.37 8.03
CA MET A 129 7.00 -0.47 8.18
C MET A 129 8.05 -0.97 9.17
N LYS A 130 7.60 -1.74 10.20
CA LYS A 130 8.49 -2.40 11.17
C LYS A 130 8.38 -3.91 10.96
N LYS A 131 9.46 -4.50 10.52
CA LYS A 131 9.57 -5.93 10.23
C LYS A 131 10.10 -6.66 11.46
N ILE A 132 9.21 -7.15 12.32
CA ILE A 132 9.59 -7.83 13.57
C ILE A 132 9.15 -9.28 13.50
N ALA A 133 10.13 -10.19 13.52
CA ALA A 133 9.86 -11.63 13.52
C ALA A 133 9.01 -12.05 14.72
N PRO A 134 8.11 -13.04 14.58
CA PRO A 134 7.29 -13.55 15.68
C PRO A 134 8.11 -14.04 16.87
N SER A 135 9.30 -14.60 16.63
CA SER A 135 10.24 -15.03 17.67
C SER A 135 10.74 -13.88 18.55
N VAL A 136 10.91 -12.70 17.95
CA VAL A 136 11.33 -11.50 18.66
C VAL A 136 10.13 -10.81 19.33
N ARG A 137 9.00 -10.73 18.63
CA ARG A 137 7.77 -10.11 19.15
C ARG A 137 7.27 -10.79 20.43
N ASN A 138 7.44 -12.11 20.55
CA ASN A 138 7.01 -12.91 21.69
C ASN A 138 8.11 -13.12 22.76
N ASN A 139 9.27 -12.45 22.62
CA ASN A 139 10.37 -12.58 23.57
C ASN A 139 10.36 -11.41 24.58
N ASP A 140 10.12 -11.74 25.87
CA ASP A 140 10.06 -10.77 26.97
C ASP A 140 11.34 -9.96 27.15
N GLU A 141 12.51 -10.50 26.80
CA GLU A 141 13.78 -9.78 26.89
C GLU A 141 13.85 -8.66 25.87
N TYR A 142 13.42 -8.91 24.63
CA TYR A 142 13.35 -7.87 23.61
C TYR A 142 12.32 -6.79 23.94
N GLN A 143 11.18 -7.17 24.51
CA GLN A 143 10.19 -6.20 24.97
C GLN A 143 10.76 -5.28 26.04
N LYS A 144 11.44 -5.83 27.03
CA LYS A 144 12.12 -5.04 28.09
C LYS A 144 13.20 -4.12 27.54
N LEU A 145 13.96 -4.57 26.52
CA LEU A 145 14.96 -3.72 25.86
C LEU A 145 14.29 -2.59 25.08
N LEU A 146 13.25 -2.88 24.33
CA LEU A 146 12.47 -1.86 23.61
C LEU A 146 11.90 -0.82 24.57
N ASP A 147 11.29 -1.23 25.68
CA ASP A 147 10.74 -0.34 26.70
C ASP A 147 11.82 0.52 27.37
N LYS A 148 13.03 -0.03 27.52
CA LYS A 148 14.17 0.68 28.13
C LYS A 148 14.72 1.77 27.22
N TYR A 149 14.76 1.52 25.88
CA TYR A 149 15.37 2.41 24.91
C TYR A 149 14.33 3.19 24.07
N SER A 150 13.04 2.89 24.17
CA SER A 150 12.02 3.70 23.55
C SER A 150 11.97 5.09 24.20
N PRO A 151 11.83 6.16 23.41
CA PRO A 151 11.63 7.49 23.96
C PRO A 151 10.35 7.47 24.81
N LYS A 152 10.49 7.68 26.10
CA LYS A 152 9.36 7.88 26.98
C LYS A 152 8.77 9.23 26.61
N ILE A 153 7.57 9.25 26.07
CA ILE A 153 6.78 10.46 25.97
C ILE A 153 6.45 10.79 27.43
N GLU A 154 7.18 11.73 28.01
CA GLU A 154 6.73 12.34 29.26
C GLU A 154 5.38 12.97 28.93
N GLU A 155 4.30 12.38 29.44
CA GLU A 155 3.02 13.07 29.50
C GLU A 155 3.27 14.33 30.32
N ASN A 156 3.55 15.43 29.62
CA ASN A 156 3.63 16.74 30.24
C ASN A 156 2.30 16.96 30.94
N ASN A 157 2.32 16.81 32.26
CA ASN A 157 1.24 17.26 33.12
C ASN A 157 0.89 18.68 32.68
N GLU A 158 -0.40 18.93 32.46
CA GLU A 158 -0.98 20.21 32.00
C GLU A 158 -0.57 21.43 32.87
N ASN A 159 0.25 21.22 33.91
CA ASN A 159 0.71 22.25 34.83
C ASN A 159 2.05 22.93 34.43
N GLU A 160 2.73 22.49 33.36
CA GLU A 160 3.94 23.17 32.88
C GLU A 160 3.72 24.12 31.69
N MET A 161 2.51 24.65 31.51
CA MET A 161 2.20 25.70 30.51
C MET A 161 2.93 27.04 30.76
N GLN A 162 3.90 27.11 31.67
CA GLN A 162 4.59 28.37 31.97
C GLN A 162 6.03 28.47 31.44
N ASN A 163 6.62 27.41 30.90
CA ASN A 163 7.96 27.49 30.32
C ASN A 163 7.93 27.29 28.80
N THR A 164 7.24 28.13 28.09
CA THR A 164 7.38 28.22 26.62
C THR A 164 8.74 28.82 26.31
N ASP A 165 9.55 28.13 25.46
CA ASP A 165 10.83 28.65 24.96
C ASP A 165 10.62 30.10 24.50
N PRO A 166 11.43 31.08 24.98
CA PRO A 166 11.29 32.49 24.63
C PRO A 166 11.26 32.75 23.12
N ARG A 167 11.83 31.87 22.31
CA ARG A 167 11.81 31.96 20.83
C ARG A 167 10.42 31.81 20.24
N TRP A 168 9.47 31.18 20.95
CA TRP A 168 8.10 30.94 20.50
C TRP A 168 7.10 31.98 21.03
N GLU A 169 7.55 32.89 21.86
CA GLU A 169 6.68 33.90 22.50
C GLU A 169 6.02 34.84 21.46
N ALA A 170 6.77 35.16 20.39
CA ALA A 170 6.27 35.96 19.29
C ALA A 170 5.08 35.33 18.52
N LEU A 171 4.95 34.00 18.53
CA LEU A 171 3.89 33.26 17.84
C LEU A 171 2.57 33.24 18.62
N LYS A 172 2.57 33.52 19.93
CA LYS A 172 1.34 33.62 20.74
C LYS A 172 0.42 34.76 20.27
N ASN A 173 0.99 35.78 19.64
CA ASN A 173 0.25 36.95 19.16
C ASN A 173 -0.39 36.77 17.77
N LEU A 174 -0.18 35.63 17.12
CA LEU A 174 -0.75 35.29 15.80
C LEU A 174 -2.11 34.60 15.84
N LYS A 175 -2.62 34.25 17.03
CA LYS A 175 -3.99 33.76 17.21
C LYS A 175 -4.95 34.97 17.36
N LYS A 176 -5.45 35.45 16.21
CA LYS A 176 -6.69 36.23 16.10
C LYS A 176 -7.64 35.50 15.20
#